data_ad13af46446ba2b0aca4aba1ecd26fa9
#
_entry.id   ad13af46446ba2b0aca4aba1ecd26fa9
#
_cell.length_a   1.000
_cell.length_b   1.000
_cell.length_c   1.000
_cell.angle_alpha   90.00
_cell.angle_beta   90.00
_cell.angle_gamma   90.00
#
_symmetry.space_group_name_H-M   'P 1'
#
loop_
_entity.id
_entity.type
_entity.pdbx_description
1 polymer ?
#
loop_
_entity_poly.entity_id
_entity_poly.type
_entity_poly.pdbx_seq_one_letter_code
_entity_poly.pdbx_strand_id
1 'polypeptide(L)'
;MSTPRQILAAIFDMDGLLIDSEPLWDRAELDVMASLGVDISRRNELPDTLGLRIDMVVDLWYARQPWNGPSRQEVVEQVIARAISLVEETRPLLPGVREAVALCKEQGLLVGLASASPLHMLEKVLTMFDLRDSFDALASAEKLPYSKPHPQVYLDCAAKLGVDPLTCVALEDSVNGMIASKAAHMRSIVVPAPEAQNDPRFVLANVKLSSLTELTAKDLLG
;
A
#
# COMPACT_ATOMS: atom_id res chain seq x y z
N MET A 1 -6.79 21.30 -27.78
CA MET A 1 -7.26 20.41 -26.69
C MET A 1 -6.54 19.10 -26.88
N SER A 2 -5.71 18.70 -25.96
CA SER A 2 -5.03 17.38 -26.03
C SER A 2 -6.10 16.29 -25.90
N THR A 3 -6.06 15.31 -26.79
CA THR A 3 -6.90 14.11 -26.69
C THR A 3 -6.70 13.50 -25.31
N PRO A 4 -7.78 13.09 -24.58
CA PRO A 4 -7.61 12.37 -23.32
C PRO A 4 -6.70 11.17 -23.56
N ARG A 5 -5.66 11.01 -22.73
CA ARG A 5 -4.75 9.86 -22.85
C ARG A 5 -5.51 8.60 -22.47
N GLN A 6 -5.42 7.58 -23.31
CA GLN A 6 -6.00 6.29 -23.03
C GLN A 6 -5.29 5.67 -21.82
N ILE A 7 -6.04 5.22 -20.82
CA ILE A 7 -5.51 4.43 -19.69
C ILE A 7 -5.21 3.00 -20.19
N LEU A 8 -4.04 2.50 -19.89
CA LEU A 8 -3.53 1.18 -20.30
C LEU A 8 -3.29 0.24 -19.11
N ALA A 9 -3.10 0.79 -17.90
CA ALA A 9 -2.83 -0.02 -16.72
C ALA A 9 -3.50 0.57 -15.47
N ALA A 10 -3.91 -0.32 -14.56
CA ALA A 10 -4.33 -0.02 -13.20
C ALA A 10 -3.28 -0.55 -12.23
N ILE A 11 -2.79 0.30 -11.32
CA ILE A 11 -1.77 -0.07 -10.32
C ILE A 11 -2.38 0.11 -8.94
N PHE A 12 -2.53 -0.99 -8.23
CA PHE A 12 -3.09 -1.02 -6.89
C PHE A 12 -2.01 -0.88 -5.82
N ASP A 13 -2.32 -0.25 -4.70
CA ASP A 13 -1.64 -0.52 -3.45
C ASP A 13 -2.15 -1.84 -2.82
N MET A 14 -1.52 -2.29 -1.73
CA MET A 14 -1.91 -3.51 -1.02
C MET A 14 -2.53 -3.20 0.34
N ASP A 15 -1.75 -2.57 1.20
CA ASP A 15 -2.08 -2.36 2.60
C ASP A 15 -3.16 -1.28 2.75
N GLY A 16 -4.27 -1.58 3.44
CA GLY A 16 -5.42 -0.68 3.54
C GLY A 16 -6.31 -0.60 2.29
N LEU A 17 -5.89 -1.19 1.15
CA LEU A 17 -6.66 -1.18 -0.09
C LEU A 17 -7.13 -2.56 -0.54
N LEU A 18 -6.21 -3.55 -0.65
CA LEU A 18 -6.57 -4.94 -0.96
C LEU A 18 -6.90 -5.71 0.31
N ILE A 19 -6.16 -5.47 1.37
CA ILE A 19 -6.33 -6.12 2.66
C ILE A 19 -6.42 -5.08 3.78
N ASP A 20 -7.25 -5.34 4.77
CA ASP A 20 -7.34 -4.57 6.01
C ASP A 20 -6.17 -4.95 6.93
N SER A 21 -4.98 -4.48 6.59
CA SER A 21 -3.73 -4.85 7.25
C SER A 21 -3.24 -3.83 8.28
N GLU A 22 -3.75 -2.61 8.29
CA GLU A 22 -3.30 -1.56 9.21
C GLU A 22 -3.38 -1.99 10.69
N PRO A 23 -4.51 -2.55 11.19
CA PRO A 23 -4.57 -3.04 12.58
C PRO A 23 -3.61 -4.20 12.85
N LEU A 24 -3.25 -4.97 11.81
CA LEU A 24 -2.34 -6.10 11.93
C LEU A 24 -0.89 -5.64 11.99
N TRP A 25 -0.54 -4.60 11.23
CA TRP A 25 0.77 -3.94 11.32
C TRP A 25 0.97 -3.33 12.71
N ASP A 26 -0.01 -2.56 13.22
CA ASP A 26 0.03 -2.00 14.57
C ASP A 26 0.22 -3.09 15.62
N ARG A 27 -0.54 -4.19 15.52
CA ARG A 27 -0.42 -5.31 16.44
C ARG A 27 0.94 -5.99 16.35
N ALA A 28 1.45 -6.24 15.14
CA ALA A 28 2.76 -6.87 14.93
C ALA A 28 3.88 -6.01 15.52
N GLU A 29 3.83 -4.69 15.27
CA GLU A 29 4.75 -3.72 15.84
C GLU A 29 4.76 -3.79 17.37
N LEU A 30 3.59 -3.67 18.00
CA LEU A 30 3.46 -3.67 19.46
C LEU A 30 3.87 -5.02 20.10
N ASP A 31 3.52 -6.16 19.48
CA ASP A 31 3.92 -7.50 19.94
C ASP A 31 5.46 -7.62 19.98
N VAL A 32 6.13 -7.15 18.93
CA VAL A 32 7.60 -7.22 18.84
C VAL A 32 8.25 -6.22 19.80
N MET A 33 7.80 -4.97 19.85
CA MET A 33 8.34 -3.95 20.76
C MET A 33 8.20 -4.39 22.22
N ALA A 34 7.05 -4.94 22.61
CA ALA A 34 6.84 -5.48 23.96
C ALA A 34 7.83 -6.63 24.29
N SER A 35 8.13 -7.50 23.32
CA SER A 35 9.08 -8.61 23.51
C SER A 35 10.51 -8.12 23.77
N LEU A 36 10.84 -6.91 23.31
CA LEU A 36 12.13 -6.24 23.52
C LEU A 36 12.19 -5.47 24.85
N GLY A 37 11.09 -5.46 25.63
CA GLY A 37 10.96 -4.68 26.85
C GLY A 37 10.74 -3.17 26.63
N VAL A 38 10.36 -2.77 25.42
CA VAL A 38 9.98 -1.39 25.10
C VAL A 38 8.61 -1.09 25.73
N ASP A 39 8.46 0.08 26.35
CA ASP A 39 7.19 0.54 26.90
C ASP A 39 6.24 0.95 25.78
N ILE A 40 5.37 0.04 25.37
CA ILE A 40 4.41 0.24 24.27
C ILE A 40 3.29 1.24 24.61
N SER A 41 3.08 1.60 25.90
CA SER A 41 2.11 2.64 26.27
C SER A 41 2.47 4.02 25.69
N ARG A 42 3.73 4.19 25.29
CA ARG A 42 4.27 5.41 24.69
C ARG A 42 4.11 5.47 23.17
N ARG A 43 3.36 4.55 22.55
CA ARG A 43 3.07 4.55 21.11
C ARG A 43 2.54 5.91 20.61
N ASN A 44 1.68 6.55 21.40
CA ASN A 44 1.10 7.85 21.06
C ASN A 44 2.09 9.04 21.12
N GLU A 45 3.32 8.82 21.58
CA GLU A 45 4.38 9.82 21.53
C GLU A 45 5.15 9.81 20.21
N LEU A 46 4.95 8.78 19.38
CA LEU A 46 5.49 8.74 18.03
C LEU A 46 4.65 9.61 17.10
N PRO A 47 5.25 10.13 16.01
CA PRO A 47 4.49 10.79 14.96
C PRO A 47 3.52 9.82 14.28
N ASP A 48 2.65 10.34 13.42
CA ASP A 48 1.80 9.51 12.55
C ASP A 48 2.68 8.60 11.69
N THR A 49 2.45 7.29 11.78
CA THR A 49 3.21 6.25 11.07
C THR A 49 2.42 5.60 9.94
N LEU A 50 1.17 6.02 9.71
CA LEU A 50 0.30 5.44 8.68
C LEU A 50 0.96 5.52 7.29
N GLY A 51 1.06 4.37 6.63
CA GLY A 51 1.68 4.27 5.30
C GLY A 51 3.20 4.46 5.29
N LEU A 52 3.88 4.53 6.45
CA LEU A 52 5.33 4.49 6.50
C LEU A 52 5.85 3.06 6.30
N ARG A 53 7.04 2.95 5.70
CA ARG A 53 7.75 1.67 5.62
C ARG A 53 8.23 1.27 7.02
N ILE A 54 8.14 -0.01 7.35
CA ILE A 54 8.36 -0.52 8.71
C ILE A 54 9.74 -0.22 9.28
N ASP A 55 10.79 -0.13 8.47
CA ASP A 55 12.12 0.27 8.92
C ASP A 55 12.14 1.69 9.51
N MET A 56 11.36 2.61 8.93
CA MET A 56 11.21 3.97 9.46
C MET A 56 10.49 3.95 10.81
N VAL A 57 9.48 3.10 10.97
CA VAL A 57 8.73 2.96 12.24
C VAL A 57 9.64 2.38 13.33
N VAL A 58 10.42 1.36 13.02
CA VAL A 58 11.41 0.76 13.94
C VAL A 58 12.48 1.79 14.34
N ASP A 59 12.93 2.64 13.41
CA ASP A 59 13.88 3.72 13.70
C ASP A 59 13.29 4.77 14.66
N LEU A 60 12.00 5.13 14.50
CA LEU A 60 11.30 6.03 15.41
C LEU A 60 11.22 5.47 16.84
N TRP A 61 10.87 4.17 16.97
CA TRP A 61 10.87 3.49 18.27
C TRP A 61 12.24 3.48 18.89
N TYR A 62 13.29 3.09 18.14
CA TYR A 62 14.65 3.04 18.64
C TYR A 62 15.17 4.41 19.08
N ALA A 63 14.86 5.45 18.33
CA ALA A 63 15.23 6.83 18.70
C ALA A 63 14.55 7.28 20.02
N ARG A 64 13.33 6.79 20.27
CA ARG A 64 12.59 7.14 21.49
C ARG A 64 12.96 6.29 22.70
N GLN A 65 13.14 4.99 22.50
CA GLN A 65 13.45 4.00 23.51
C GLN A 65 14.43 2.97 22.95
N PRO A 66 15.74 3.24 23.01
CA PRO A 66 16.74 2.27 22.57
C PRO A 66 16.66 0.97 23.38
N TRP A 67 16.70 -0.16 22.70
CA TRP A 67 16.79 -1.50 23.32
C TRP A 67 18.18 -2.08 23.16
N ASN A 68 18.49 -3.08 24.00
CA ASN A 68 19.69 -3.93 23.87
C ASN A 68 19.28 -5.28 23.27
N GLY A 69 20.08 -5.82 22.38
CA GLY A 69 19.84 -7.14 21.78
C GLY A 69 19.82 -7.08 20.26
N PRO A 70 18.71 -7.45 19.58
CA PRO A 70 18.70 -7.52 18.13
C PRO A 70 18.92 -6.15 17.48
N SER A 71 19.58 -6.15 16.33
CA SER A 71 19.73 -4.97 15.50
C SER A 71 18.37 -4.47 15.01
N ARG A 72 18.29 -3.19 14.63
CA ARG A 72 17.04 -2.63 14.05
C ARG A 72 16.57 -3.42 12.82
N GLN A 73 17.49 -3.90 11.99
CA GLN A 73 17.16 -4.72 10.82
C GLN A 73 16.52 -6.07 11.24
N GLU A 74 17.05 -6.74 12.25
CA GLU A 74 16.44 -7.98 12.78
C GLU A 74 15.07 -7.71 13.38
N VAL A 75 14.86 -6.55 14.02
CA VAL A 75 13.54 -6.15 14.54
C VAL A 75 12.56 -5.89 13.40
N VAL A 76 12.97 -5.24 12.32
CA VAL A 76 12.15 -5.07 11.10
C VAL A 76 11.70 -6.43 10.57
N GLU A 77 12.60 -7.39 10.45
CA GLU A 77 12.29 -8.76 9.99
C GLU A 77 11.31 -9.49 10.91
N GLN A 78 11.43 -9.30 12.23
CA GLN A 78 10.50 -9.86 13.21
C GLN A 78 9.09 -9.26 13.08
N VAL A 79 8.98 -7.92 12.91
CA VAL A 79 7.69 -7.26 12.71
C VAL A 79 7.04 -7.73 11.41
N ILE A 80 7.80 -7.80 10.31
CA ILE A 80 7.30 -8.31 9.03
C ILE A 80 6.79 -9.76 9.17
N ALA A 81 7.57 -10.63 9.80
CA ALA A 81 7.18 -12.02 10.01
C ALA A 81 5.89 -12.12 10.84
N ARG A 82 5.77 -11.30 11.89
CA ARG A 82 4.56 -11.25 12.72
C ARG A 82 3.35 -10.71 11.97
N ALA A 83 3.51 -9.66 11.17
CA ALA A 83 2.44 -9.12 10.35
C ALA A 83 1.93 -10.16 9.34
N ILE A 84 2.83 -10.88 8.66
CA ILE A 84 2.48 -11.96 7.74
C ILE A 84 1.68 -13.06 8.47
N SER A 85 2.11 -13.48 9.67
CA SER A 85 1.38 -14.47 10.48
C SER A 85 -0.05 -14.00 10.79
N LEU A 86 -0.21 -12.74 11.17
CA LEU A 86 -1.52 -12.16 11.47
C LEU A 86 -2.43 -12.09 10.21
N VAL A 87 -1.85 -11.74 9.06
CA VAL A 87 -2.60 -11.75 7.78
C VAL A 87 -3.04 -13.16 7.41
N GLU A 88 -2.18 -14.18 7.62
CA GLU A 88 -2.54 -15.59 7.38
C GLU A 88 -3.67 -16.07 8.32
N GLU A 89 -3.62 -15.66 9.59
CA GLU A 89 -4.62 -16.01 10.59
C GLU A 89 -5.99 -15.37 10.30
N THR A 90 -6.00 -14.09 9.92
CA THR A 90 -7.24 -13.28 9.81
C THR A 90 -7.82 -13.27 8.40
N ARG A 91 -6.97 -13.45 7.36
CA ARG A 91 -7.36 -13.40 5.93
C ARG A 91 -8.19 -12.17 5.57
N PRO A 92 -7.69 -10.95 5.78
CA PRO A 92 -8.47 -9.72 5.84
C PRO A 92 -8.68 -9.08 4.45
N LEU A 93 -9.17 -9.82 3.45
CA LEU A 93 -9.46 -9.25 2.12
C LEU A 93 -10.59 -8.22 2.21
N LEU A 94 -10.36 -7.03 1.68
CA LEU A 94 -11.36 -5.96 1.68
C LEU A 94 -12.47 -6.20 0.63
N PRO A 95 -13.69 -5.69 0.89
CA PRO A 95 -14.81 -5.82 -0.05
C PRO A 95 -14.53 -5.13 -1.39
N GLY A 96 -14.94 -5.77 -2.49
CA GLY A 96 -14.83 -5.21 -3.84
C GLY A 96 -13.48 -5.43 -4.52
N VAL A 97 -12.49 -6.02 -3.85
CA VAL A 97 -11.13 -6.24 -4.41
C VAL A 97 -11.18 -7.13 -5.64
N ARG A 98 -11.87 -8.27 -5.57
CA ARG A 98 -11.95 -9.20 -6.70
C ARG A 98 -12.66 -8.59 -7.89
N GLU A 99 -13.75 -7.87 -7.62
CA GLU A 99 -14.56 -7.18 -8.60
C GLU A 99 -13.78 -6.04 -9.26
N ALA A 100 -13.01 -5.26 -8.49
CA ALA A 100 -12.17 -4.18 -8.99
C ALA A 100 -11.06 -4.70 -9.93
N VAL A 101 -10.39 -5.78 -9.54
CA VAL A 101 -9.36 -6.43 -10.37
C VAL A 101 -9.99 -7.02 -11.64
N ALA A 102 -11.13 -7.70 -11.53
CA ALA A 102 -11.86 -8.23 -12.68
C ALA A 102 -12.30 -7.11 -13.64
N LEU A 103 -12.85 -6.01 -13.11
CA LEU A 103 -13.22 -4.84 -13.90
C LEU A 103 -12.04 -4.29 -14.70
N CYS A 104 -10.86 -4.16 -14.10
CA CYS A 104 -9.66 -3.70 -14.82
C CYS A 104 -9.32 -4.63 -16.00
N LYS A 105 -9.36 -5.95 -15.78
CA LYS A 105 -9.12 -6.94 -16.83
C LYS A 105 -10.18 -6.89 -17.94
N GLU A 106 -11.46 -6.73 -17.60
CA GLU A 106 -12.56 -6.56 -18.56
C GLU A 106 -12.41 -5.31 -19.41
N GLN A 107 -11.82 -4.24 -18.86
CA GLN A 107 -11.48 -3.04 -19.62
C GLN A 107 -10.18 -3.19 -20.45
N GLY A 108 -9.54 -4.35 -20.45
CA GLY A 108 -8.29 -4.62 -21.17
C GLY A 108 -7.07 -3.97 -20.55
N LEU A 109 -7.13 -3.55 -19.28
CA LEU A 109 -6.01 -2.93 -18.59
C LEU A 109 -5.02 -3.99 -18.07
N LEU A 110 -3.73 -3.69 -18.14
CA LEU A 110 -2.72 -4.37 -17.35
C LEU A 110 -2.92 -4.03 -15.86
N VAL A 111 -2.65 -5.00 -14.98
CA VAL A 111 -2.84 -4.83 -13.54
C VAL A 111 -1.52 -4.98 -12.82
N GLY A 112 -1.12 -3.95 -12.09
CA GLY A 112 0.08 -3.93 -11.26
C GLY A 112 -0.23 -3.77 -9.78
N LEU A 113 0.74 -4.16 -8.93
CA LEU A 113 0.74 -3.90 -7.49
C LEU A 113 1.99 -3.09 -7.13
N ALA A 114 1.82 -1.99 -6.38
CA ALA A 114 2.90 -1.12 -5.94
C ALA A 114 2.74 -0.80 -4.43
N SER A 115 3.53 -1.42 -3.58
CA SER A 115 3.40 -1.34 -2.13
C SER A 115 4.72 -1.00 -1.43
N ALA A 116 4.63 -0.45 -0.20
CA ALA A 116 5.76 -0.29 0.71
C ALA A 116 6.22 -1.62 1.33
N SER A 117 5.33 -2.60 1.36
CA SER A 117 5.56 -3.93 1.95
C SER A 117 6.56 -4.77 1.15
N PRO A 118 7.25 -5.73 1.79
CA PRO A 118 8.24 -6.59 1.14
C PRO A 118 7.66 -7.44 0.01
N LEU A 119 8.44 -7.66 -1.05
CA LEU A 119 7.99 -8.38 -2.24
C LEU A 119 7.44 -9.78 -1.91
N HIS A 120 8.10 -10.51 -1.00
CA HIS A 120 7.64 -11.84 -0.60
C HIS A 120 6.28 -11.82 0.12
N MET A 121 5.95 -10.73 0.85
CA MET A 121 4.63 -10.53 1.45
C MET A 121 3.58 -10.28 0.36
N LEU A 122 3.88 -9.44 -0.63
CA LEU A 122 2.99 -9.19 -1.76
C LEU A 122 2.60 -10.50 -2.46
N GLU A 123 3.60 -11.32 -2.81
CA GLU A 123 3.38 -12.61 -3.45
C GLU A 123 2.55 -13.56 -2.58
N LYS A 124 2.86 -13.62 -1.28
CA LYS A 124 2.15 -14.46 -0.33
C LYS A 124 0.69 -14.06 -0.19
N VAL A 125 0.42 -12.76 -0.01
CA VAL A 125 -0.95 -12.22 0.10
C VAL A 125 -1.75 -12.51 -1.17
N LEU A 126 -1.22 -12.18 -2.34
CA LEU A 126 -1.92 -12.43 -3.61
C LEU A 126 -2.21 -13.92 -3.83
N THR A 127 -1.26 -14.80 -3.49
CA THR A 127 -1.43 -16.25 -3.60
C THR A 127 -2.51 -16.76 -2.63
N MET A 128 -2.52 -16.25 -1.39
CA MET A 128 -3.49 -16.62 -0.36
C MET A 128 -4.94 -16.37 -0.77
N PHE A 129 -5.15 -15.33 -1.59
CA PHE A 129 -6.48 -14.93 -2.07
C PHE A 129 -6.76 -15.34 -3.52
N ASP A 130 -5.91 -16.18 -4.14
CA ASP A 130 -6.02 -16.60 -5.54
C ASP A 130 -6.07 -15.41 -6.52
N LEU A 131 -5.32 -14.35 -6.21
CA LEU A 131 -5.22 -13.14 -7.03
C LEU A 131 -3.90 -13.02 -7.78
N ARG A 132 -2.89 -13.87 -7.47
CA ARG A 132 -1.53 -13.72 -8.03
C ARG A 132 -1.49 -13.65 -9.55
N ASP A 133 -2.23 -14.52 -10.22
CA ASP A 133 -2.26 -14.61 -11.68
C ASP A 133 -3.03 -13.44 -12.34
N SER A 134 -3.74 -12.66 -11.55
CA SER A 134 -4.44 -11.46 -12.04
C SER A 134 -3.52 -10.23 -12.11
N PHE A 135 -2.34 -10.28 -11.48
CA PHE A 135 -1.38 -9.18 -11.46
C PHE A 135 -0.21 -9.44 -12.42
N ASP A 136 -0.07 -8.57 -13.42
CA ASP A 136 0.95 -8.65 -14.46
C ASP A 136 2.33 -8.18 -13.95
N ALA A 137 2.37 -7.31 -12.93
CA ALA A 137 3.60 -6.85 -12.30
C ALA A 137 3.45 -6.56 -10.81
N LEU A 138 4.52 -6.80 -10.04
CA LEU A 138 4.63 -6.43 -8.63
C LEU A 138 5.85 -5.53 -8.43
N ALA A 139 5.68 -4.44 -7.69
CA ALA A 139 6.74 -3.53 -7.27
C ALA A 139 6.68 -3.30 -5.75
N SER A 140 7.82 -3.46 -5.09
CA SER A 140 7.98 -3.22 -3.65
C SER A 140 8.97 -2.08 -3.44
N ALA A 141 8.67 -1.20 -2.48
CA ALA A 141 9.59 -0.15 -2.06
C ALA A 141 10.62 -0.65 -1.02
N GLU A 142 10.62 -1.94 -0.67
CA GLU A 142 11.50 -2.54 0.35
C GLU A 142 12.98 -2.16 0.18
N LYS A 143 13.48 -2.19 -1.07
CA LYS A 143 14.89 -1.91 -1.39
C LYS A 143 15.12 -0.53 -1.98
N LEU A 144 14.10 0.30 -2.06
CA LEU A 144 14.22 1.65 -2.58
C LEU A 144 14.80 2.60 -1.52
N PRO A 145 15.61 3.60 -1.91
CA PRO A 145 16.13 4.60 -0.98
C PRO A 145 15.01 5.35 -0.25
N TYR A 146 13.90 5.58 -0.95
CA TYR A 146 12.74 6.30 -0.42
C TYR A 146 11.45 5.52 -0.68
N SER A 147 10.60 5.43 0.35
CA SER A 147 9.25 4.89 0.24
C SER A 147 8.26 5.99 -0.15
N LYS A 148 6.97 5.66 -0.30
CA LYS A 148 5.89 6.65 -0.45
C LYS A 148 6.02 7.75 0.63
N PRO A 149 5.90 9.04 0.32
CA PRO A 149 5.30 9.62 -0.90
C PRO A 149 6.26 9.80 -2.09
N HIS A 150 7.46 9.22 -2.09
CA HIS A 150 8.32 9.22 -3.27
C HIS A 150 7.68 8.35 -4.38
N PRO A 151 7.66 8.79 -5.65
CA PRO A 151 6.92 8.10 -6.72
C PRO A 151 7.56 6.81 -7.23
N GLN A 152 8.78 6.46 -6.78
CA GLN A 152 9.62 5.44 -7.43
C GLN A 152 8.93 4.09 -7.55
N VAL A 153 8.23 3.62 -6.53
CA VAL A 153 7.55 2.32 -6.56
C VAL A 153 6.48 2.24 -7.67
N TYR A 154 5.78 3.35 -7.91
CA TYR A 154 4.80 3.45 -9.01
C TYR A 154 5.47 3.50 -10.38
N LEU A 155 6.56 4.27 -10.51
CA LEU A 155 7.36 4.33 -11.73
C LEU A 155 7.95 2.97 -12.08
N ASP A 156 8.47 2.25 -11.09
CA ASP A 156 9.01 0.89 -11.27
C ASP A 156 7.93 -0.11 -11.67
N CYS A 157 6.72 0.01 -11.11
CA CYS A 157 5.59 -0.82 -11.49
C CYS A 157 5.18 -0.56 -12.94
N ALA A 158 5.03 0.71 -13.34
CA ALA A 158 4.72 1.08 -14.73
C ALA A 158 5.78 0.58 -15.71
N ALA A 159 7.08 0.71 -15.35
CA ALA A 159 8.18 0.19 -16.16
C ALA A 159 8.12 -1.34 -16.33
N LYS A 160 7.80 -2.09 -15.26
CA LYS A 160 7.62 -3.54 -15.32
C LYS A 160 6.43 -3.95 -16.19
N LEU A 161 5.36 -3.14 -16.22
CA LEU A 161 4.20 -3.33 -17.10
C LEU A 161 4.49 -2.90 -18.55
N GLY A 162 5.61 -2.20 -18.80
CA GLY A 162 5.97 -1.71 -20.13
C GLY A 162 5.10 -0.53 -20.62
N VAL A 163 4.54 0.27 -19.70
CA VAL A 163 3.65 1.39 -20.03
C VAL A 163 4.19 2.74 -19.53
N ASP A 164 3.76 3.82 -20.18
CA ASP A 164 4.03 5.18 -19.71
C ASP A 164 3.20 5.45 -18.43
N PRO A 165 3.79 5.96 -17.34
CA PRO A 165 3.07 6.33 -16.12
C PRO A 165 1.86 7.25 -16.37
N LEU A 166 1.92 8.10 -17.39
CA LEU A 166 0.83 8.98 -17.82
C LEU A 166 -0.40 8.22 -18.36
N THR A 167 -0.25 6.92 -18.66
CA THR A 167 -1.34 6.04 -19.12
C THR A 167 -1.78 5.09 -18.00
N CYS A 168 -1.36 5.34 -16.76
CA CYS A 168 -1.73 4.54 -15.60
C CYS A 168 -2.77 5.24 -14.71
N VAL A 169 -3.63 4.44 -14.11
CA VAL A 169 -4.44 4.82 -12.96
C VAL A 169 -3.94 4.08 -11.73
N ALA A 170 -3.68 4.81 -10.65
CA ALA A 170 -3.31 4.25 -9.36
C ALA A 170 -4.53 4.22 -8.44
N LEU A 171 -4.67 3.14 -7.67
CA LEU A 171 -5.70 3.00 -6.63
C LEU A 171 -4.98 2.91 -5.27
N GLU A 172 -5.40 3.73 -4.32
CA GLU A 172 -4.72 3.97 -3.05
C GLU A 172 -5.71 4.20 -1.91
N ASP A 173 -5.26 3.99 -0.66
CA ASP A 173 -6.01 4.31 0.55
C ASP A 173 -5.44 5.52 1.30
N SER A 174 -4.13 5.74 1.18
CA SER A 174 -3.36 6.67 1.99
C SER A 174 -3.01 7.99 1.28
N VAL A 175 -2.80 9.05 2.08
CA VAL A 175 -2.32 10.35 1.56
C VAL A 175 -0.92 10.22 0.96
N ASN A 176 -0.02 9.46 1.61
CA ASN A 176 1.34 9.26 1.12
C ASN A 176 1.35 8.54 -0.24
N GLY A 177 0.51 7.51 -0.39
CA GLY A 177 0.38 6.80 -1.64
C GLY A 177 -0.28 7.63 -2.74
N MET A 178 -1.32 8.39 -2.40
CA MET A 178 -1.91 9.36 -3.33
C MET A 178 -0.88 10.36 -3.85
N ILE A 179 -0.07 10.95 -2.96
CA ILE A 179 0.99 11.89 -3.37
C ILE A 179 2.02 11.18 -4.26
N ALA A 180 2.44 9.96 -3.92
CA ALA A 180 3.36 9.18 -4.73
C ALA A 180 2.83 8.92 -6.14
N SER A 181 1.56 8.50 -6.26
CA SER A 181 0.90 8.26 -7.55
C SER A 181 0.77 9.55 -8.39
N LYS A 182 0.43 10.67 -7.74
CA LYS A 182 0.36 11.99 -8.40
C LYS A 182 1.74 12.48 -8.84
N ALA A 183 2.78 12.28 -8.03
CA ALA A 183 4.17 12.60 -8.38
C ALA A 183 4.70 11.72 -9.52
N ALA A 184 4.18 10.49 -9.67
CA ALA A 184 4.42 9.64 -10.83
C ALA A 184 3.60 10.08 -12.08
N HIS A 185 2.83 11.17 -12.00
CA HIS A 185 1.94 11.68 -13.04
C HIS A 185 0.78 10.74 -13.43
N MET A 186 0.40 9.82 -12.56
CA MET A 186 -0.73 8.92 -12.77
C MET A 186 -2.07 9.59 -12.43
N ARG A 187 -3.15 9.08 -13.02
CA ARG A 187 -4.49 9.30 -12.47
C ARG A 187 -4.56 8.63 -11.10
N SER A 188 -5.16 9.28 -10.11
CA SER A 188 -5.24 8.74 -8.75
C SER A 188 -6.70 8.57 -8.33
N ILE A 189 -7.05 7.35 -7.92
CA ILE A 189 -8.31 7.01 -7.26
C ILE A 189 -7.96 6.66 -5.82
N VAL A 190 -8.67 7.25 -4.85
CA VAL A 190 -8.45 6.96 -3.44
C VAL A 190 -9.67 6.34 -2.79
N VAL A 191 -9.42 5.36 -1.93
CA VAL A 191 -10.41 4.65 -1.12
C VAL A 191 -9.95 4.69 0.34
N PRO A 192 -10.02 5.87 0.99
CA PRO A 192 -9.54 6.00 2.37
C PRO A 192 -10.36 5.18 3.35
N ALA A 193 -9.73 4.73 4.44
CA ALA A 193 -10.43 4.14 5.56
C ALA A 193 -11.56 5.06 6.09
N PRO A 194 -12.62 4.53 6.71
CA PRO A 194 -13.80 5.31 7.13
C PRO A 194 -13.45 6.54 7.97
N GLU A 195 -12.50 6.44 8.88
CA GLU A 195 -12.03 7.52 9.74
C GLU A 195 -11.26 8.61 8.99
N ALA A 196 -10.63 8.28 7.87
CA ALA A 196 -9.86 9.20 7.03
C ALA A 196 -10.67 9.80 5.87
N GLN A 197 -11.94 9.39 5.68
CA GLN A 197 -12.78 9.84 4.57
C GLN A 197 -12.91 11.37 4.48
N ASN A 198 -12.82 12.07 5.59
CA ASN A 198 -12.97 13.52 5.64
C ASN A 198 -11.63 14.27 5.63
N ASP A 199 -10.51 13.61 5.44
CA ASP A 199 -9.22 14.27 5.36
C ASP A 199 -9.16 15.18 4.12
N PRO A 200 -8.95 16.50 4.30
CA PRO A 200 -8.98 17.47 3.19
C PRO A 200 -7.85 17.26 2.18
N ARG A 201 -6.79 16.54 2.54
CA ARG A 201 -5.66 16.25 1.64
C ARG A 201 -6.06 15.42 0.44
N PHE A 202 -7.09 14.56 0.56
CA PHE A 202 -7.59 13.74 -0.53
C PHE A 202 -8.25 14.54 -1.67
N VAL A 203 -8.41 15.85 -1.55
CA VAL A 203 -8.84 16.73 -2.66
C VAL A 203 -7.91 16.67 -3.87
N LEU A 204 -6.66 16.22 -3.69
CA LEU A 204 -5.69 16.05 -4.78
C LEU A 204 -5.96 14.83 -5.66
N ALA A 205 -6.76 13.88 -5.20
CA ALA A 205 -7.14 12.71 -5.99
C ALA A 205 -8.07 13.09 -7.16
N ASN A 206 -8.06 12.31 -8.22
CA ASN A 206 -9.00 12.49 -9.33
C ASN A 206 -10.40 11.95 -9.01
N VAL A 207 -10.44 10.89 -8.21
CA VAL A 207 -11.68 10.25 -7.72
C VAL A 207 -11.46 9.84 -6.27
N LYS A 208 -12.49 9.99 -5.44
CA LYS A 208 -12.54 9.43 -4.08
C LYS A 208 -13.79 8.57 -3.94
N LEU A 209 -13.60 7.34 -3.49
CA LEU A 209 -14.64 6.34 -3.25
C LEU A 209 -14.66 5.99 -1.76
N SER A 210 -15.78 5.45 -1.27
CA SER A 210 -15.89 4.93 0.09
C SER A 210 -15.49 3.45 0.18
N SER A 211 -15.51 2.74 -0.95
CA SER A 211 -15.17 1.32 -1.07
C SER A 211 -14.82 0.99 -2.53
N LEU A 212 -13.99 -0.04 -2.75
CA LEU A 212 -13.75 -0.60 -4.08
C LEU A 212 -15.03 -1.17 -4.73
N THR A 213 -16.07 -1.47 -3.93
CA THR A 213 -17.38 -1.90 -4.46
C THR A 213 -18.08 -0.81 -5.29
N GLU A 214 -17.68 0.44 -5.15
CA GLU A 214 -18.24 1.58 -5.91
C GLU A 214 -17.47 1.85 -7.23
N LEU A 215 -16.34 1.17 -7.45
CA LEU A 215 -15.48 1.42 -8.60
C LEU A 215 -16.20 1.12 -9.92
N THR A 216 -16.14 2.06 -10.85
CA THR A 216 -16.73 1.91 -12.19
C THR A 216 -15.67 2.06 -13.29
N ALA A 217 -15.99 1.57 -14.50
CA ALA A 217 -15.12 1.75 -15.67
C ALA A 217 -14.85 3.25 -15.97
N LYS A 218 -15.82 4.11 -15.70
CA LYS A 218 -15.66 5.56 -15.85
C LYS A 218 -14.61 6.14 -14.88
N ASP A 219 -14.56 5.64 -13.66
CA ASP A 219 -13.56 6.09 -12.67
C ASP A 219 -12.15 5.71 -13.11
N LEU A 220 -12.00 4.53 -13.70
CA LEU A 220 -10.71 4.05 -14.23
C LEU A 220 -10.26 4.85 -15.45
N LEU A 221 -11.15 5.06 -16.42
CA LEU A 221 -10.79 5.57 -17.74
C LEU A 221 -10.83 7.10 -17.86
N GLY A 222 -11.58 7.79 -17.02
CA GLY A 222 -11.69 9.24 -16.95
C GLY A 222 -12.90 9.84 -17.59
#